data_887b039ffb26de11a67f5dccbb0e976f
#
_entry.id   887b039ffb26de11a67f5dccbb0e976f
#
_cell.length_a   1.000
_cell.length_b   1.000
_cell.length_c   1.000
_cell.angle_alpha   90.00
_cell.angle_beta   90.00
_cell.angle_gamma   90.00
#
_symmetry.space_group_name_H-M   'P 1'
#
loop_
_entity.id
_entity.type
_entity.pdbx_description
1 polymer ?
#
loop_
_entity_poly.entity_id
_entity_poly.type
_entity_poly.pdbx_seq_one_letter_code
_entity_poly.pdbx_strand_id
1 'polypeptide(L)'
;MHSVMHSTTDGRVVSDAKRADGPILSRRALIGGAIAGGAALALPLPAMAAGAEWRLAIRNVHNNESVDAVFARGGQFMSDGLAELNHGLRDWRTGQVFAMDRRLLALLVQLREKLEIRGGRKIDLISGYRSPQTNASLRARGGEHTGVASQSQHMLGKAADIMIPGVPLDRLRGAALALGGGGVGYYPRDGFVHVDTGRVRHW
;
A
#
# COMPACT_ATOMS: atom_id res chain seq x y z
N MET A 1 -80.00 6.13 -14.38
CA MET A 1 -81.11 7.06 -13.97
C MET A 1 -80.43 8.36 -13.60
N HIS A 2 -80.74 9.33 -14.39
CA HIS A 2 -80.93 10.74 -14.13
C HIS A 2 -79.68 11.50 -13.58
N SER A 3 -79.07 12.32 -14.41
CA SER A 3 -79.65 13.59 -14.98
C SER A 3 -79.22 14.75 -14.04
N VAL A 4 -78.54 15.64 -14.49
CA VAL A 4 -78.67 16.88 -15.23
C VAL A 4 -78.22 18.09 -14.41
N MET A 5 -77.31 18.82 -14.98
CA MET A 5 -77.41 20.18 -15.48
C MET A 5 -77.13 21.35 -14.49
N HIS A 6 -76.36 22.16 -14.92
CA HIS A 6 -76.39 23.57 -15.42
C HIS A 6 -75.83 24.55 -14.35
N SER A 7 -75.23 25.61 -14.61
CA SER A 7 -74.93 26.44 -15.76
C SER A 7 -74.36 27.78 -15.25
N THR A 8 -73.50 28.31 -16.02
CA THR A 8 -73.31 29.76 -16.40
C THR A 8 -73.09 30.79 -15.31
N THR A 9 -72.27 31.69 -15.52
CA THR A 9 -71.86 32.78 -16.35
C THR A 9 -71.27 33.84 -15.42
N ASP A 10 -70.38 34.51 -15.75
CA ASP A 10 -70.01 35.63 -16.61
C ASP A 10 -69.33 36.72 -15.80
N GLY A 11 -68.38 37.26 -16.37
CA GLY A 11 -68.26 38.70 -16.51
C GLY A 11 -66.97 39.39 -16.02
N ARG A 12 -66.11 39.67 -16.98
CA ARG A 12 -65.44 40.98 -17.26
C ARG A 12 -64.58 41.61 -16.16
N VAL A 13 -63.41 41.92 -16.46
CA VAL A 13 -62.67 42.78 -17.39
C VAL A 13 -61.82 43.84 -16.65
N VAL A 14 -60.57 43.99 -17.08
CA VAL A 14 -59.69 45.16 -17.15
C VAL A 14 -59.01 45.58 -15.82
N SER A 15 -57.74 45.72 -15.69
CA SER A 15 -56.85 46.55 -16.46
C SER A 15 -55.41 46.40 -16.03
N ASP A 16 -54.57 46.64 -16.97
CA ASP A 16 -53.14 46.90 -16.93
C ASP A 16 -52.57 47.53 -15.65
N ALA A 17 -51.47 47.00 -15.22
CA ALA A 17 -50.34 47.81 -14.79
C ALA A 17 -49.04 47.02 -14.92
N LYS A 18 -48.31 47.35 -15.91
CA LYS A 18 -46.94 47.06 -16.22
C LYS A 18 -46.06 47.60 -15.12
N ARG A 19 -45.21 46.77 -14.46
CA ARG A 19 -43.96 47.21 -13.85
C ARG A 19 -42.95 46.06 -13.70
N ALA A 20 -41.93 46.24 -14.49
CA ALA A 20 -40.50 46.13 -14.18
C ALA A 20 -39.95 44.85 -13.61
N ASP A 21 -39.15 44.32 -14.44
CA ASP A 21 -38.12 43.26 -14.23
C ASP A 21 -37.25 43.45 -13.01
N GLY A 22 -37.08 42.38 -12.23
CA GLY A 22 -35.96 42.19 -11.36
C GLY A 22 -35.64 40.71 -11.36
N PRO A 23 -34.41 40.29 -11.63
CA PRO A 23 -34.07 38.88 -11.65
C PRO A 23 -34.06 38.29 -10.24
N ILE A 24 -34.95 37.36 -9.99
CA ILE A 24 -34.96 36.54 -8.77
C ILE A 24 -33.74 35.60 -8.84
N LEU A 25 -32.65 36.01 -8.23
CA LEU A 25 -31.51 35.15 -7.96
C LEU A 25 -31.94 34.03 -7.02
N SER A 26 -32.22 32.86 -7.59
CA SER A 26 -32.43 31.63 -6.89
C SER A 26 -31.15 31.26 -6.14
N ARG A 27 -31.15 31.44 -4.83
CA ARG A 27 -30.11 30.95 -3.92
C ARG A 27 -30.24 29.41 -3.79
N ARG A 28 -29.87 28.68 -4.83
CA ARG A 28 -29.49 27.27 -4.67
C ARG A 28 -28.07 27.26 -4.10
N ALA A 29 -27.99 27.16 -2.79
CA ALA A 29 -26.77 26.84 -2.11
C ALA A 29 -26.24 25.51 -2.67
N LEU A 30 -25.21 25.58 -3.51
CA LEU A 30 -24.34 24.47 -3.84
C LEU A 30 -23.56 24.14 -2.57
N ILE A 31 -24.04 23.15 -1.82
CA ILE A 31 -23.22 22.46 -0.82
C ILE A 31 -22.23 21.62 -1.63
N GLY A 32 -21.14 22.26 -2.03
CA GLY A 32 -19.96 21.57 -2.52
C GLY A 32 -19.32 20.83 -1.36
N GLY A 33 -19.65 19.57 -1.18
CA GLY A 33 -18.91 18.68 -0.31
C GLY A 33 -17.48 18.58 -0.83
N ALA A 34 -16.54 19.26 -0.21
CA ALA A 34 -15.11 19.03 -0.39
C ALA A 34 -14.84 17.63 0.16
N ILE A 35 -14.77 16.65 -0.73
CA ILE A 35 -14.12 15.36 -0.44
C ILE A 35 -12.65 15.72 -0.27
N ALA A 36 -12.22 15.87 0.97
CA ALA A 36 -10.82 15.90 1.33
C ALA A 36 -10.26 14.49 1.05
N GLY A 37 -9.93 14.23 -0.21
CA GLY A 37 -9.12 13.09 -0.60
C GLY A 37 -7.77 13.28 0.07
N GLY A 38 -7.54 12.57 1.18
CA GLY A 38 -6.22 12.47 1.78
C GLY A 38 -5.27 11.84 0.77
N ALA A 39 -4.58 12.66 0.01
CA ALA A 39 -3.44 12.21 -0.77
C ALA A 39 -2.42 11.67 0.24
N ALA A 40 -2.34 10.36 0.36
CA ALA A 40 -1.23 9.72 1.03
C ALA A 40 0.03 10.16 0.27
N LEU A 41 0.79 11.10 0.86
CA LEU A 41 2.07 11.52 0.34
C LEU A 41 2.94 10.26 0.24
N ALA A 42 3.02 9.70 -0.95
CA ALA A 42 3.94 8.63 -1.23
C ALA A 42 5.35 9.21 -1.06
N LEU A 43 6.09 8.71 -0.08
CA LEU A 43 7.49 9.08 0.08
C LEU A 43 8.21 8.84 -1.27
N PRO A 44 9.01 9.80 -1.74
CA PRO A 44 9.75 9.62 -2.98
C PRO A 44 10.69 8.42 -2.88
N LEU A 45 10.88 7.73 -4.00
CA LEU A 45 11.95 6.74 -4.09
C LEU A 45 13.30 7.44 -3.83
N PRO A 46 14.22 6.80 -3.11
CA PRO A 46 15.56 7.35 -2.95
C PRO A 46 16.23 7.53 -4.31
N ALA A 47 16.92 8.65 -4.48
CA ALA A 47 17.66 8.93 -5.70
C ALA A 47 18.80 7.91 -5.88
N MET A 48 18.88 7.31 -7.06
CA MET A 48 20.02 6.49 -7.45
C MET A 48 21.10 7.35 -8.08
N ALA A 49 22.35 7.11 -7.72
CA ALA A 49 23.48 7.71 -8.43
C ALA A 49 23.53 7.24 -9.88
N ALA A 50 24.05 8.07 -10.77
CA ALA A 50 24.24 7.68 -12.16
C ALA A 50 25.14 6.43 -12.23
N GLY A 51 24.69 5.40 -12.97
CA GLY A 51 25.40 4.14 -13.09
C GLY A 51 25.24 3.16 -11.92
N ALA A 52 24.61 3.56 -10.81
CA ALA A 52 24.38 2.65 -9.69
C ALA A 52 23.37 1.54 -10.07
N GLU A 53 23.59 0.35 -9.50
CA GLU A 53 22.68 -0.79 -9.62
C GLU A 53 22.01 -1.06 -8.28
N TRP A 54 20.71 -1.34 -8.31
CA TRP A 54 19.99 -1.93 -7.19
C TRP A 54 19.81 -3.41 -7.43
N ARG A 55 20.45 -4.18 -6.57
CA ARG A 55 20.46 -5.63 -6.59
C ARG A 55 19.99 -6.18 -5.26
N LEU A 56 19.13 -7.19 -5.28
CA LEU A 56 18.71 -7.92 -4.09
C LEU A 56 18.97 -9.41 -4.25
N ALA A 57 19.63 -9.97 -3.24
CA ALA A 57 19.79 -11.40 -3.05
C ALA A 57 18.92 -11.83 -1.87
N ILE A 58 17.95 -12.68 -2.09
CA ILE A 58 16.94 -13.14 -1.12
C ILE A 58 16.92 -14.68 -1.13
N ARG A 59 16.74 -15.28 0.04
CA ARG A 59 16.46 -16.72 0.20
C ARG A 59 15.18 -16.88 1.02
N ASN A 60 14.21 -17.60 0.51
CA ASN A 60 13.03 -18.00 1.26
C ASN A 60 13.39 -19.16 2.20
N VAL A 61 13.17 -18.97 3.50
CA VAL A 61 13.57 -19.96 4.52
C VAL A 61 12.68 -21.22 4.55
N HIS A 62 11.49 -21.16 3.96
CA HIS A 62 10.53 -22.26 4.00
C HIS A 62 10.72 -23.29 2.89
N ASN A 63 11.15 -22.85 1.70
CA ASN A 63 11.35 -23.71 0.54
C ASN A 63 12.79 -23.67 0.01
N ASN A 64 13.67 -22.90 0.66
CA ASN A 64 15.08 -22.70 0.31
C ASN A 64 15.34 -22.15 -1.09
N GLU A 65 14.31 -21.65 -1.77
CA GLU A 65 14.47 -20.95 -3.04
C GLU A 65 15.23 -19.63 -2.87
N SER A 66 16.04 -19.31 -3.86
CA SER A 66 16.83 -18.08 -3.85
C SER A 66 16.66 -17.32 -5.14
N VAL A 67 16.60 -16.00 -5.04
CA VAL A 67 16.66 -15.06 -6.14
C VAL A 67 17.82 -14.10 -5.91
N ASP A 68 18.49 -13.70 -6.97
CA ASP A 68 19.55 -12.69 -6.94
C ASP A 68 19.47 -11.88 -8.23
N ALA A 69 18.78 -10.75 -8.17
CA ALA A 69 18.41 -9.98 -9.35
C ALA A 69 18.76 -8.50 -9.24
N VAL A 70 19.22 -7.94 -10.37
CA VAL A 70 19.32 -6.49 -10.56
C VAL A 70 17.98 -5.99 -11.05
N PHE A 71 17.29 -5.16 -10.26
CA PHE A 71 15.97 -4.66 -10.57
C PHE A 71 15.91 -3.17 -10.93
N ALA A 72 17.04 -2.45 -10.78
CA ALA A 72 17.16 -1.08 -11.27
C ALA A 72 18.62 -0.75 -11.59
N ARG A 73 18.82 0.09 -12.63
CA ARG A 73 20.13 0.57 -13.06
C ARG A 73 20.01 2.01 -13.55
N GLY A 74 20.88 2.90 -13.04
CA GLY A 74 20.89 4.31 -13.45
C GLY A 74 19.55 5.03 -13.28
N GLY A 75 18.76 4.67 -12.24
CA GLY A 75 17.45 5.25 -11.97
C GLY A 75 16.28 4.61 -12.73
N GLN A 76 16.54 3.63 -13.60
CA GLN A 76 15.51 2.92 -14.36
C GLN A 76 15.25 1.53 -13.81
N PHE A 77 13.99 1.16 -13.64
CA PHE A 77 13.60 -0.18 -13.23
C PHE A 77 13.66 -1.17 -14.39
N MET A 78 14.15 -2.36 -14.10
CA MET A 78 14.29 -3.46 -15.06
C MET A 78 13.15 -4.47 -14.85
N SER A 79 12.35 -4.70 -15.89
CA SER A 79 11.19 -5.59 -15.85
C SER A 79 11.52 -7.00 -15.39
N ASP A 80 12.62 -7.55 -15.94
CA ASP A 80 13.03 -8.93 -15.69
C ASP A 80 13.45 -9.12 -14.23
N GLY A 81 14.29 -8.22 -13.71
CA GLY A 81 14.69 -8.25 -12.30
C GLY A 81 13.53 -8.04 -11.35
N LEU A 82 12.56 -7.19 -11.70
CA LEU A 82 11.32 -7.04 -10.92
C LEU A 82 10.48 -8.32 -10.96
N ALA A 83 10.36 -8.99 -12.11
CA ALA A 83 9.62 -10.23 -12.23
C ALA A 83 10.26 -11.36 -11.40
N GLU A 84 11.59 -11.48 -11.43
CA GLU A 84 12.32 -12.44 -10.59
C GLU A 84 12.10 -12.17 -9.10
N LEU A 85 12.20 -10.92 -8.65
CA LEU A 85 11.96 -10.55 -7.25
C LEU A 85 10.49 -10.77 -6.84
N ASN A 86 9.53 -10.43 -7.70
CA ASN A 86 8.11 -10.71 -7.43
C ASN A 86 7.85 -12.21 -7.26
N HIS A 87 8.51 -13.04 -8.07
CA HIS A 87 8.44 -14.50 -7.92
C HIS A 87 9.10 -14.96 -6.62
N GLY A 88 10.29 -14.48 -6.28
CA GLY A 88 10.99 -14.83 -5.05
C GLY A 88 10.28 -14.40 -3.77
N LEU A 89 9.53 -13.30 -3.84
CA LEU A 89 8.76 -12.72 -2.74
C LEU A 89 7.28 -13.15 -2.71
N ARG A 90 6.89 -14.10 -3.57
CA ARG A 90 5.51 -14.60 -3.66
C ARG A 90 5.02 -15.24 -2.37
N ASP A 91 3.73 -15.45 -2.27
CA ASP A 91 3.16 -16.28 -1.22
C ASP A 91 3.60 -17.75 -1.43
N TRP A 92 4.59 -18.18 -0.66
CA TRP A 92 5.17 -19.54 -0.80
C TRP A 92 4.17 -20.66 -0.48
N ARG A 93 3.07 -20.37 0.24
CA ARG A 93 2.04 -21.35 0.60
C ARG A 93 1.08 -21.63 -0.55
N THR A 94 0.74 -20.60 -1.31
CA THR A 94 -0.23 -20.68 -2.42
C THR A 94 0.43 -20.60 -3.80
N GLY A 95 1.71 -20.21 -3.86
CA GLY A 95 2.42 -19.95 -5.10
C GLY A 95 2.00 -18.63 -5.78
N GLN A 96 1.07 -17.88 -5.19
CA GLN A 96 0.56 -16.65 -5.80
C GLN A 96 1.63 -15.57 -5.85
N VAL A 97 1.91 -15.09 -7.06
CA VAL A 97 2.81 -13.98 -7.34
C VAL A 97 2.03 -12.67 -7.30
N PHE A 98 2.63 -11.63 -6.75
CA PHE A 98 2.09 -10.27 -6.70
C PHE A 98 3.18 -9.25 -6.97
N ALA A 99 2.82 -8.10 -7.55
CA ALA A 99 3.77 -7.01 -7.80
C ALA A 99 4.18 -6.36 -6.47
N MET A 100 5.44 -6.50 -6.10
CA MET A 100 5.97 -5.88 -4.88
C MET A 100 6.16 -4.37 -5.08
N ASP A 101 5.89 -3.61 -4.03
CA ASP A 101 6.15 -2.16 -4.02
C ASP A 101 7.64 -1.91 -4.24
N ARG A 102 7.96 -1.14 -5.28
CA ARG A 102 9.34 -0.78 -5.63
C ARG A 102 10.05 -0.04 -4.48
N ARG A 103 9.31 0.68 -3.64
CA ARG A 103 9.84 1.34 -2.45
C ARG A 103 10.28 0.32 -1.39
N LEU A 104 9.56 -0.81 -1.27
CA LEU A 104 9.99 -1.89 -0.40
C LEU A 104 11.30 -2.50 -0.88
N LEU A 105 11.42 -2.77 -2.19
CA LEU A 105 12.66 -3.30 -2.75
C LEU A 105 13.84 -2.34 -2.54
N ALA A 106 13.60 -1.04 -2.75
CA ALA A 106 14.59 0.01 -2.47
C ALA A 106 14.95 0.09 -0.98
N LEU A 107 13.96 0.00 -0.08
CA LEU A 107 14.17 -0.03 1.37
C LEU A 107 15.07 -1.21 1.79
N LEU A 108 14.86 -2.39 1.19
CA LEU A 108 15.71 -3.57 1.46
C LEU A 108 17.15 -3.37 0.98
N VAL A 109 17.37 -2.69 -0.15
CA VAL A 109 18.73 -2.31 -0.61
C VAL A 109 19.39 -1.36 0.38
N GLN A 110 18.70 -0.28 0.75
CA GLN A 110 19.20 0.70 1.71
C GLN A 110 19.50 0.08 3.08
N LEU A 111 18.68 -0.88 3.50
CA LEU A 111 18.88 -1.61 4.75
C LEU A 111 20.19 -2.42 4.71
N ARG A 112 20.47 -3.10 3.60
CA ARG A 112 21.75 -3.80 3.39
C ARG A 112 22.94 -2.83 3.39
N GLU A 113 22.81 -1.70 2.69
CA GLU A 113 23.84 -0.66 2.64
C GLU A 113 24.13 -0.09 4.04
N LYS A 114 23.08 0.28 4.78
CA LYS A 114 23.18 0.81 6.14
C LYS A 114 23.81 -0.17 7.13
N LEU A 115 23.60 -1.46 6.91
CA LEU A 115 24.21 -2.53 7.71
C LEU A 115 25.58 -2.99 7.20
N GLU A 116 26.06 -2.34 6.12
CA GLU A 116 27.35 -2.66 5.46
C GLU A 116 27.43 -4.13 5.00
N ILE A 117 26.28 -4.67 4.56
CA ILE A 117 26.22 -6.04 4.06
C ILE A 117 26.82 -6.11 2.67
N ARG A 118 28.03 -6.64 2.59
CA ARG A 118 28.81 -6.79 1.35
C ARG A 118 28.70 -8.19 0.76
N GLY A 119 29.01 -8.29 -0.53
CA GLY A 119 29.03 -9.57 -1.27
C GLY A 119 27.64 -10.15 -1.49
N GLY A 120 27.61 -11.42 -1.85
CA GLY A 120 26.37 -12.16 -2.16
C GLY A 120 25.55 -12.61 -0.93
N ARG A 121 25.74 -12.01 0.26
CA ARG A 121 24.96 -12.37 1.45
C ARG A 121 23.48 -12.07 1.19
N LYS A 122 22.65 -13.09 1.33
CA LYS A 122 21.22 -13.02 1.08
C LYS A 122 20.47 -12.50 2.30
N ILE A 123 19.36 -11.83 2.05
CA ILE A 123 18.32 -11.61 3.05
C ILE A 123 17.52 -12.92 3.15
N ASP A 124 17.36 -13.45 4.35
CA ASP A 124 16.48 -14.55 4.62
C ASP A 124 15.05 -14.01 4.77
N LEU A 125 14.16 -14.48 3.90
CA LEU A 125 12.77 -14.09 3.81
C LEU A 125 11.90 -15.11 4.56
N ILE A 126 11.22 -14.64 5.60
CA ILE A 126 10.21 -15.38 6.35
C ILE A 126 8.84 -15.22 5.68
N SER A 127 8.52 -14.02 5.23
CA SER A 127 7.26 -13.75 4.52
C SER A 127 7.42 -12.51 3.62
N GLY A 128 7.09 -12.65 2.35
CA GLY A 128 6.93 -11.55 1.39
C GLY A 128 5.45 -11.21 1.18
N TYR A 129 4.98 -11.33 -0.06
CA TYR A 129 3.55 -11.23 -0.35
C TYR A 129 2.78 -12.34 0.38
N ARG A 130 1.62 -11.98 0.86
CA ARG A 130 0.70 -12.87 1.56
C ARG A 130 -0.69 -12.73 0.93
N SER A 131 -1.17 -13.79 0.31
CA SER A 131 -2.51 -13.79 -0.29
C SER A 131 -3.59 -13.57 0.79
N PRO A 132 -4.77 -13.04 0.43
CA PRO A 132 -5.88 -12.92 1.36
C PRO A 132 -6.24 -14.24 2.05
N GLN A 133 -6.15 -15.36 1.32
CA GLN A 133 -6.39 -16.70 1.84
C GLN A 133 -5.37 -17.07 2.93
N THR A 134 -4.07 -16.86 2.65
CA THR A 134 -3.01 -17.11 3.63
C THR A 134 -3.16 -16.20 4.85
N ASN A 135 -3.47 -14.91 4.64
CA ASN A 135 -3.66 -13.98 5.74
C ASN A 135 -4.84 -14.38 6.64
N ALA A 136 -5.96 -14.79 6.05
CA ALA A 136 -7.12 -15.30 6.78
C ALA A 136 -6.78 -16.59 7.57
N SER A 137 -6.06 -17.53 6.95
CA SER A 137 -5.63 -18.77 7.60
C SER A 137 -4.69 -18.53 8.79
N LEU A 138 -3.77 -17.58 8.68
CA LEU A 138 -2.87 -17.23 9.78
C LEU A 138 -3.61 -16.57 10.94
N ARG A 139 -4.59 -15.71 10.65
CA ARG A 139 -5.45 -15.12 11.67
C ARG A 139 -6.27 -16.18 12.41
N ALA A 140 -6.87 -17.10 11.66
CA ALA A 140 -7.68 -18.18 12.25
C ALA A 140 -6.87 -19.09 13.18
N ARG A 141 -5.60 -19.40 12.85
CA ARG A 141 -4.72 -20.27 13.66
C ARG A 141 -4.27 -19.62 14.97
N GLY A 142 -4.05 -18.31 14.98
CA GLY A 142 -3.50 -17.62 16.16
C GLY A 142 -4.56 -16.99 17.06
N GLY A 143 -5.86 -17.14 16.74
CA GLY A 143 -6.97 -16.58 17.54
C GLY A 143 -6.93 -15.05 17.62
N GLU A 144 -7.42 -14.48 18.72
CA GLU A 144 -7.51 -13.03 18.91
C GLU A 144 -6.15 -12.32 19.04
N HIS A 145 -5.09 -13.06 19.34
CA HIS A 145 -3.76 -12.51 19.65
C HIS A 145 -2.70 -12.82 18.60
N THR A 146 -3.09 -13.05 17.34
CA THR A 146 -2.17 -13.47 16.26
C THR A 146 -1.11 -12.44 15.87
N GLY A 147 -1.30 -11.17 16.20
CA GLY A 147 -0.49 -10.08 15.61
C GLY A 147 -0.70 -9.88 14.09
N VAL A 148 -1.52 -10.72 13.44
CA VAL A 148 -1.80 -10.62 12.00
C VAL A 148 -2.96 -9.66 11.74
N ALA A 149 -2.66 -8.49 11.18
CA ALA A 149 -3.65 -7.48 10.84
C ALA A 149 -4.64 -7.98 9.76
N SER A 150 -5.91 -7.55 9.85
CA SER A 150 -6.92 -7.82 8.82
C SER A 150 -6.58 -7.12 7.49
N GLN A 151 -5.99 -5.93 7.57
CA GLN A 151 -5.47 -5.16 6.44
C GLN A 151 -3.94 -5.13 6.48
N SER A 152 -3.34 -6.28 6.22
CA SER A 152 -1.90 -6.44 6.29
C SER A 152 -1.19 -5.81 5.09
N GLN A 153 -0.07 -5.11 5.31
CA GLN A 153 0.79 -4.59 4.25
C GLN A 153 1.37 -5.71 3.36
N HIS A 154 1.50 -6.92 3.87
CA HIS A 154 1.88 -8.08 3.07
C HIS A 154 0.90 -8.38 1.94
N MET A 155 -0.42 -8.18 2.16
CA MET A 155 -1.44 -8.40 1.13
C MET A 155 -1.41 -7.35 0.00
N LEU A 156 -0.72 -6.25 0.22
CA LEU A 156 -0.53 -5.17 -0.75
C LEU A 156 0.85 -5.21 -1.43
N GLY A 157 1.65 -6.24 -1.18
CA GLY A 157 3.03 -6.33 -1.67
C GLY A 157 3.96 -5.27 -1.07
N LYS A 158 3.61 -4.70 0.07
CA LYS A 158 4.30 -3.57 0.70
C LYS A 158 5.10 -3.94 1.95
N ALA A 159 5.19 -5.21 2.30
CA ALA A 159 5.88 -5.67 3.50
C ALA A 159 6.73 -6.91 3.26
N ALA A 160 7.75 -7.05 4.10
CA ALA A 160 8.56 -8.25 4.22
C ALA A 160 8.93 -8.51 5.69
N ASP A 161 8.85 -9.78 6.09
CA ASP A 161 9.39 -10.30 7.34
C ASP A 161 10.76 -10.92 7.03
N ILE A 162 11.82 -10.39 7.62
CA ILE A 162 13.20 -10.69 7.22
C ILE A 162 14.14 -10.93 8.41
N MET A 163 15.17 -11.69 8.14
CA MET A 163 16.40 -11.71 8.92
C MET A 163 17.61 -11.65 7.98
N ILE A 164 18.78 -11.31 8.51
CA ILE A 164 20.03 -11.33 7.73
C ILE A 164 21.03 -12.18 8.50
N PRO A 165 21.52 -13.31 7.94
CA PRO A 165 22.45 -14.18 8.62
C PRO A 165 23.69 -13.42 9.13
N GLY A 166 24.00 -13.58 10.42
CA GLY A 166 25.12 -12.92 11.07
C GLY A 166 24.88 -11.45 11.46
N VAL A 167 23.64 -10.95 11.33
CA VAL A 167 23.24 -9.64 11.85
C VAL A 167 22.29 -9.84 13.03
N PRO A 168 22.62 -9.34 14.23
CA PRO A 168 21.69 -9.36 15.36
C PRO A 168 20.37 -8.65 15.02
N LEU A 169 19.24 -9.19 15.49
CA LEU A 169 17.90 -8.66 15.16
C LEU A 169 17.67 -7.24 15.67
N ASP A 170 18.22 -6.89 16.80
CA ASP A 170 18.19 -5.52 17.37
C ASP A 170 18.92 -4.52 16.46
N ARG A 171 20.09 -4.92 15.92
CA ARG A 171 20.85 -4.13 14.94
C ARG A 171 20.06 -3.96 13.64
N LEU A 172 19.44 -5.04 13.14
CA LEU A 172 18.57 -5.01 11.96
C LEU A 172 17.38 -4.07 12.18
N ARG A 173 16.70 -4.19 13.35
CA ARG A 173 15.62 -3.28 13.76
C ARG A 173 16.08 -1.83 13.81
N GLY A 174 17.21 -1.55 14.48
CA GLY A 174 17.76 -0.21 14.61
C GLY A 174 18.04 0.43 13.25
N ALA A 175 18.60 -0.32 12.31
CA ALA A 175 18.85 0.14 10.95
C ALA A 175 17.55 0.44 10.20
N ALA A 176 16.53 -0.42 10.33
CA ALA A 176 15.22 -0.23 9.71
C ALA A 176 14.50 1.02 10.25
N LEU A 177 14.51 1.23 11.57
CA LEU A 177 13.95 2.42 12.21
C LEU A 177 14.65 3.70 11.74
N ALA A 178 15.96 3.68 11.63
CA ALA A 178 16.76 4.83 11.21
C ALA A 178 16.56 5.22 9.73
N LEU A 179 16.05 4.29 8.89
CA LEU A 179 15.68 4.58 7.51
C LEU A 179 14.32 5.28 7.41
N GLY A 180 13.41 5.06 8.35
CA GLY A 180 12.12 5.73 8.39
C GLY A 180 11.20 5.39 7.20
N GLY A 181 11.43 4.28 6.50
CA GLY A 181 10.74 3.91 5.26
C GLY A 181 9.27 3.50 5.43
N GLY A 182 8.83 3.25 6.67
CA GLY A 182 7.48 2.80 6.98
C GLY A 182 7.38 2.11 8.34
N GLY A 183 6.56 1.07 8.44
CA GLY A 183 6.39 0.29 9.67
C GLY A 183 7.57 -0.64 9.95
N VAL A 184 7.94 -0.76 11.23
CA VAL A 184 8.96 -1.70 11.71
C VAL A 184 8.42 -2.46 12.91
N GLY A 185 8.29 -3.78 12.76
CA GLY A 185 7.90 -4.72 13.82
C GLY A 185 9.07 -5.55 14.31
N TYR A 186 9.12 -5.81 15.62
CA TYR A 186 10.20 -6.58 16.22
C TYR A 186 9.71 -7.88 16.82
N TYR A 187 10.13 -8.99 16.25
CA TYR A 187 9.69 -10.34 16.60
C TYR A 187 10.88 -11.23 17.03
N PRO A 188 11.50 -10.94 18.17
CA PRO A 188 12.73 -11.66 18.60
C PRO A 188 12.48 -13.12 18.92
N ARG A 189 11.25 -13.50 19.36
CA ARG A 189 10.89 -14.90 19.62
C ARG A 189 10.76 -15.73 18.34
N ASP A 190 10.32 -15.06 17.25
CA ASP A 190 10.12 -15.69 15.93
C ASP A 190 11.33 -15.51 15.02
N GLY A 191 12.33 -14.73 15.46
CA GLY A 191 13.61 -14.58 14.78
C GLY A 191 13.59 -13.63 13.57
N PHE A 192 12.69 -12.64 13.50
CA PHE A 192 12.62 -11.73 12.37
C PHE A 192 12.28 -10.27 12.73
N VAL A 193 12.52 -9.40 11.78
CA VAL A 193 12.05 -8.01 11.78
C VAL A 193 11.10 -7.82 10.62
N HIS A 194 9.91 -7.26 10.89
CA HIS A 194 8.99 -6.79 9.88
C HIS A 194 9.40 -5.42 9.38
N VAL A 195 9.37 -5.21 8.07
CA VAL A 195 9.52 -3.89 7.44
C VAL A 195 8.43 -3.68 6.39
N ASP A 196 7.87 -2.48 6.34
CA ASP A 196 6.87 -2.13 5.32
C ASP A 196 7.01 -0.68 4.83
N THR A 197 6.32 -0.34 3.75
CA THR A 197 6.27 1.00 3.15
C THR A 197 4.94 1.72 3.40
N GLY A 198 4.25 1.34 4.46
CA GLY A 198 3.06 2.05 4.94
C GLY A 198 3.41 3.27 5.80
N ARG A 199 2.50 3.67 6.66
CA ARG A 199 2.74 4.76 7.62
C ARG A 199 3.89 4.38 8.57
N VAL A 200 4.79 5.34 8.85
CA VAL A 200 5.87 5.15 9.83
C VAL A 200 5.27 4.84 11.21
N ARG A 201 5.65 3.70 11.76
CA ARG A 201 5.25 3.21 13.08
C ARG A 201 6.17 2.06 13.51
N HIS A 202 6.15 1.71 14.78
CA HIS A 202 6.91 0.55 15.30
C HIS A 202 6.16 -0.15 16.43
N TRP A 203 6.45 -1.43 16.65
CA TRP A 203 5.89 -2.26 17.71
C TRP A 203 6.80 -3.43 18.08
#